data_1b1299f38b05d68164101cb6c685f77b
#
_entry.id   1b1299f38b05d68164101cb6c685f77b
#
_cell.length_a   1.000
_cell.length_b   1.000
_cell.length_c   1.000
_cell.angle_alpha   90.00
_cell.angle_beta   90.00
_cell.angle_gamma   90.00
#
_symmetry.space_group_name_H-M   'P 1'
#
loop_
_entity.id
_entity.type
_entity.pdbx_description
1 polymer ?
#
loop_
_entity_poly.entity_id
_entity_poly.type
_entity_poly.pdbx_seq_one_letter_code
_entity_poly.pdbx_strand_id
1 'polypeptide(L)'
;FADVPGQWGTIWLTAGSTNHEFSYTTIKNSIVGILMDSNDGDRTLSLKNVEIYNTSNVGLLARTGDIYGENLIINNSGQSSLSCSLGGKYNFIHSTFVNYWTNNFRIFPAVSIDNVLQIGENEFITSDLIEANFINCIVYGNEARELIFTQSQEAAFNFNFKNSLIRFDDPNGNFEDDLNYDFLNESLYLNIVRNQNPSFL
;
A
#
# COMPACT_ATOMS: atom_id res chain seq x y z
N PHE A 1 20.49 9.40 16.38
CA PHE A 1 20.10 9.10 14.97
C PHE A 1 19.22 7.85 14.81
N ALA A 2 19.13 6.96 15.81
CA ALA A 2 18.50 5.64 15.64
C ALA A 2 17.03 5.69 15.22
N ASP A 3 16.30 6.75 15.60
CA ASP A 3 14.84 6.84 15.38
C ASP A 3 14.42 8.11 14.63
N VAL A 4 15.32 8.68 13.83
CA VAL A 4 15.01 9.86 13.00
C VAL A 4 14.69 9.41 11.57
N PRO A 5 13.47 9.66 11.03
CA PRO A 5 13.13 9.34 9.64
C PRO A 5 13.87 10.26 8.65
N GLY A 6 14.04 9.80 7.41
CA GLY A 6 14.61 10.61 6.33
C GLY A 6 16.13 10.80 6.37
N GLN A 7 16.88 9.93 7.04
CA GLN A 7 18.34 10.03 7.10
C GLN A 7 19.05 9.66 5.79
N TRP A 8 18.39 8.90 4.95
CA TRP A 8 18.91 8.50 3.63
C TRP A 8 17.75 8.41 2.63
N GLY A 9 18.06 8.32 1.33
CA GLY A 9 17.09 8.37 0.27
C GLY A 9 16.16 7.16 0.22
N THR A 10 16.43 6.23 -0.68
CA THR A 10 15.58 5.06 -0.93
C THR A 10 16.40 3.91 -1.52
N ILE A 11 15.90 2.69 -1.39
CA ILE A 11 16.29 1.58 -2.28
C ILE A 11 15.45 1.74 -3.54
N TRP A 12 16.07 2.17 -4.62
CA TRP A 12 15.40 2.44 -5.87
C TRP A 12 15.59 1.31 -6.87
N LEU A 13 14.49 0.59 -7.13
CA LEU A 13 14.39 -0.41 -8.18
C LEU A 13 13.93 0.31 -9.45
N THR A 14 14.86 0.61 -10.32
CA THR A 14 14.61 1.41 -11.53
C THR A 14 13.80 0.63 -12.56
N ALA A 15 13.16 1.35 -13.48
CA ALA A 15 12.35 0.77 -14.55
C ALA A 15 13.15 -0.32 -15.33
N GLY A 16 12.48 -1.45 -15.58
CA GLY A 16 13.06 -2.60 -16.25
C GLY A 16 13.94 -3.51 -15.39
N SER A 17 14.19 -3.18 -14.11
CA SER A 17 14.89 -4.09 -13.21
C SER A 17 13.93 -5.10 -12.57
N THR A 18 14.30 -6.38 -12.56
CA THR A 18 13.45 -7.50 -12.17
C THR A 18 14.12 -8.45 -11.18
N ASN A 19 13.36 -9.37 -10.62
CA ASN A 19 13.83 -10.47 -9.78
C ASN A 19 14.61 -10.04 -8.53
N HIS A 20 14.16 -8.94 -7.89
CA HIS A 20 14.70 -8.50 -6.61
C HIS A 20 14.11 -9.30 -5.47
N GLU A 21 14.93 -9.73 -4.54
CA GLU A 21 14.51 -10.46 -3.34
C GLU A 21 15.08 -9.82 -2.09
N PHE A 22 14.21 -9.60 -1.09
CA PHE A 22 14.59 -9.26 0.27
C PHE A 22 13.98 -10.28 1.21
N SER A 23 14.81 -10.84 2.06
CA SER A 23 14.39 -11.79 3.09
C SER A 23 15.02 -11.47 4.42
N TYR A 24 14.25 -11.53 5.50
CA TYR A 24 14.72 -11.27 6.87
C TYR A 24 15.46 -9.94 6.99
N THR A 25 14.89 -8.89 6.38
CA THR A 25 15.53 -7.59 6.24
C THR A 25 14.73 -6.51 6.96
N THR A 26 15.42 -5.62 7.65
CA THR A 26 14.85 -4.42 8.24
C THR A 26 15.34 -3.18 7.48
N ILE A 27 14.42 -2.38 6.95
CA ILE A 27 14.65 -1.11 6.26
C ILE A 27 14.07 0.00 7.12
N LYS A 28 14.87 0.98 7.51
CA LYS A 28 14.40 2.05 8.41
C LYS A 28 15.06 3.39 8.15
N ASN A 29 14.39 4.45 8.62
CA ASN A 29 14.92 5.81 8.65
C ASN A 29 15.20 6.41 7.28
N SER A 30 14.58 5.90 6.21
CA SER A 30 14.71 6.41 4.84
C SER A 30 13.70 7.54 4.56
N ILE A 31 13.84 8.20 3.41
CA ILE A 31 12.78 9.04 2.86
C ILE A 31 11.68 8.13 2.32
N VAL A 32 11.98 7.22 1.40
CA VAL A 32 11.10 6.13 0.96
C VAL A 32 11.84 4.82 1.25
N GLY A 33 11.16 3.83 1.82
CA GLY A 33 11.80 2.55 2.11
C GLY A 33 12.29 1.85 0.85
N ILE A 34 11.35 1.42 0.01
CA ILE A 34 11.61 0.90 -1.33
C ILE A 34 10.77 1.71 -2.31
N LEU A 35 11.40 2.23 -3.35
CA LEU A 35 10.76 2.82 -4.52
C LEU A 35 10.97 1.87 -5.70
N MET A 36 9.86 1.42 -6.29
CA MET A 36 9.86 0.59 -7.48
C MET A 36 9.23 1.34 -8.64
N ASP A 37 10.00 1.55 -9.70
CA ASP A 37 9.50 2.09 -10.95
C ASP A 37 8.93 1.00 -11.86
N SER A 38 8.17 1.42 -12.86
CA SER A 38 7.41 0.55 -13.75
C SER A 38 8.24 -0.59 -14.35
N ASN A 39 7.62 -1.75 -14.40
CA ASN A 39 8.13 -2.95 -14.99
C ASN A 39 7.09 -3.60 -15.90
N ASP A 40 7.52 -4.29 -16.94
CA ASP A 40 6.74 -4.77 -18.06
C ASP A 40 6.37 -6.26 -18.02
N GLY A 41 6.18 -6.84 -16.84
CA GLY A 41 5.53 -8.14 -16.75
C GLY A 41 6.23 -9.22 -15.95
N ASP A 42 7.54 -9.15 -15.76
CA ASP A 42 8.23 -10.10 -14.88
C ASP A 42 8.10 -9.69 -13.43
N ARG A 43 8.19 -10.65 -12.50
CA ARG A 43 8.17 -10.34 -11.09
C ARG A 43 9.29 -9.38 -10.73
N THR A 44 8.90 -8.21 -10.27
CA THR A 44 9.84 -7.16 -9.95
C THR A 44 10.47 -7.38 -8.58
N LEU A 45 9.62 -7.74 -7.59
CA LEU A 45 10.04 -7.75 -6.19
C LEU A 45 9.36 -8.88 -5.40
N SER A 46 10.17 -9.64 -4.69
CA SER A 46 9.73 -10.58 -3.66
C SER A 46 10.22 -10.15 -2.29
N LEU A 47 9.31 -10.00 -1.34
CA LEU A 47 9.60 -9.62 0.03
C LEU A 47 9.12 -10.72 0.99
N LYS A 48 10.00 -11.26 1.84
CA LYS A 48 9.65 -12.27 2.84
C LYS A 48 10.25 -11.94 4.20
N ASN A 49 9.42 -11.88 5.24
CA ASN A 49 9.85 -11.52 6.59
C ASN A 49 10.62 -10.18 6.60
N VAL A 50 10.00 -9.14 6.03
CA VAL A 50 10.63 -7.82 5.88
C VAL A 50 9.89 -6.80 6.74
N GLU A 51 10.66 -5.97 7.44
CA GLU A 51 10.16 -4.82 8.16
C GLU A 51 10.61 -3.52 7.48
N ILE A 52 9.66 -2.61 7.26
CA ILE A 52 9.94 -1.26 6.75
C ILE A 52 9.29 -0.27 7.72
N TYR A 53 10.07 0.60 8.32
CA TYR A 53 9.50 1.56 9.25
C TYR A 53 10.28 2.85 9.37
N ASN A 54 9.63 3.84 9.97
CA ASN A 54 10.20 5.15 10.24
C ASN A 54 10.72 5.83 8.97
N THR A 55 9.88 5.85 7.92
CA THR A 55 10.16 6.54 6.66
C THR A 55 9.53 7.94 6.69
N SER A 56 10.24 8.98 6.22
CA SER A 56 9.68 10.33 6.24
C SER A 56 8.59 10.57 5.19
N ASN A 57 8.46 9.66 4.21
CA ASN A 57 7.45 9.69 3.16
C ASN A 57 6.73 8.34 3.11
N VAL A 58 6.99 7.46 2.17
CA VAL A 58 6.28 6.18 1.94
C VAL A 58 7.16 4.99 2.33
N GLY A 59 6.54 3.98 2.96
CA GLY A 59 7.25 2.75 3.27
C GLY A 59 7.65 1.96 2.02
N LEU A 60 6.66 1.51 1.25
CA LEU A 60 6.83 0.84 -0.04
C LEU A 60 5.99 1.57 -1.09
N LEU A 61 6.65 2.21 -2.05
CA LEU A 61 6.04 2.88 -3.20
C LEU A 61 6.29 2.08 -4.46
N ALA A 62 5.24 1.54 -5.04
CA ALA A 62 5.29 0.83 -6.32
C ALA A 62 4.56 1.65 -7.39
N ARG A 63 5.16 1.76 -8.56
CA ARG A 63 4.54 2.34 -9.76
C ARG A 63 4.55 1.28 -10.84
N THR A 64 3.41 0.65 -11.08
CA THR A 64 3.28 -0.47 -12.02
C THR A 64 4.37 -1.53 -11.83
N GLY A 65 4.04 -2.71 -11.43
CA GLY A 65 5.05 -3.77 -11.23
C GLY A 65 4.39 -5.05 -10.71
N ASP A 66 5.17 -6.11 -10.56
CA ASP A 66 4.73 -7.37 -9.96
C ASP A 66 5.44 -7.57 -8.60
N ILE A 67 4.66 -7.49 -7.50
CA ILE A 67 5.18 -7.68 -6.15
C ILE A 67 4.51 -8.87 -5.48
N TYR A 68 5.33 -9.73 -4.89
CA TYR A 68 4.91 -10.70 -3.90
C TYR A 68 5.45 -10.32 -2.53
N GLY A 69 4.57 -10.21 -1.54
CA GLY A 69 4.91 -9.91 -0.16
C GLY A 69 4.35 -10.94 0.80
N GLU A 70 5.18 -11.50 1.66
CA GLU A 70 4.80 -12.48 2.68
C GLU A 70 5.40 -12.10 4.03
N ASN A 71 4.54 -12.03 5.06
CA ASN A 71 4.95 -11.69 6.42
C ASN A 71 5.70 -10.35 6.48
N LEU A 72 5.08 -9.30 5.92
CA LEU A 72 5.61 -7.94 5.95
C LEU A 72 5.05 -7.18 7.14
N ILE A 73 5.86 -6.29 7.68
CA ILE A 73 5.41 -5.24 8.61
C ILE A 73 5.88 -3.90 8.05
N ILE A 74 4.93 -3.04 7.66
CA ILE A 74 5.24 -1.68 7.24
C ILE A 74 4.51 -0.71 8.15
N ASN A 75 5.26 0.16 8.82
CA ASN A 75 4.71 1.06 9.84
C ASN A 75 5.44 2.40 9.90
N ASN A 76 4.79 3.38 10.51
CA ASN A 76 5.38 4.67 10.88
C ASN A 76 5.99 5.41 9.69
N SER A 77 5.16 5.70 8.69
CA SER A 77 5.50 6.44 7.47
C SER A 77 4.84 7.81 7.45
N GLY A 78 5.56 8.84 7.04
CA GLY A 78 5.05 10.22 7.00
C GLY A 78 3.87 10.43 6.05
N GLN A 79 3.72 9.54 5.06
CA GLN A 79 2.55 9.45 4.18
C GLN A 79 1.94 8.05 4.31
N SER A 80 2.07 7.19 3.32
CA SER A 80 1.50 5.84 3.31
C SER A 80 2.54 4.78 3.67
N SER A 81 2.10 3.72 4.36
CA SER A 81 2.95 2.55 4.54
C SER A 81 3.14 1.80 3.22
N LEU A 82 2.06 1.65 2.44
CA LEU A 82 2.07 1.04 1.11
C LEU A 82 1.35 1.95 0.12
N SER A 83 1.96 2.21 -1.03
CA SER A 83 1.34 2.88 -2.17
C SER A 83 1.55 2.04 -3.44
N CYS A 84 0.46 1.48 -3.96
CA CYS A 84 0.39 0.76 -5.23
C CYS A 84 -0.14 1.73 -6.28
N SER A 85 0.75 2.40 -6.99
CA SER A 85 0.40 3.49 -7.90
C SER A 85 0.50 3.07 -9.36
N LEU A 86 -0.41 3.61 -10.17
CA LEU A 86 -0.45 3.41 -11.62
C LEU A 86 -0.59 1.92 -12.00
N GLY A 87 -1.56 1.22 -11.39
CA GLY A 87 -1.83 -0.17 -11.68
C GLY A 87 -0.73 -1.12 -11.23
N GLY A 88 -0.65 -2.30 -11.88
CA GLY A 88 0.33 -3.33 -11.56
C GLY A 88 -0.28 -4.62 -11.04
N LYS A 89 0.56 -5.45 -10.39
CA LYS A 89 0.18 -6.76 -9.88
C LYS A 89 0.75 -6.98 -8.49
N TYR A 90 -0.11 -7.15 -7.50
CA TYR A 90 0.26 -7.18 -6.10
C TYR A 90 -0.35 -8.36 -5.38
N ASN A 91 0.47 -9.14 -4.67
CA ASN A 91 0.02 -10.25 -3.84
C ASN A 91 0.68 -10.16 -2.47
N PHE A 92 -0.12 -9.85 -1.45
CA PHE A 92 0.34 -9.74 -0.07
C PHE A 92 -0.36 -10.78 0.81
N ILE A 93 0.44 -11.53 1.56
CA ILE A 93 -0.04 -12.60 2.43
C ILE A 93 0.54 -12.41 3.84
N HIS A 94 -0.31 -12.56 4.88
CA HIS A 94 0.09 -12.46 6.28
C HIS A 94 0.85 -11.17 6.62
N SER A 95 0.44 -10.05 6.03
CA SER A 95 1.18 -8.81 6.09
C SER A 95 0.43 -7.72 6.86
N THR A 96 1.18 -6.84 7.51
CA THR A 96 0.66 -5.77 8.35
C THR A 96 1.10 -4.43 7.78
N PHE A 97 0.14 -3.69 7.25
CA PHE A 97 0.30 -2.33 6.74
C PHE A 97 -0.38 -1.37 7.72
N VAL A 98 0.39 -0.84 8.64
CA VAL A 98 -0.16 0.05 9.67
C VAL A 98 0.56 1.38 9.65
N ASN A 99 -0.10 2.43 10.12
CA ASN A 99 0.55 3.73 10.17
C ASN A 99 0.16 4.53 11.42
N TYR A 100 1.10 4.57 12.37
CA TYR A 100 0.99 5.32 13.62
C TYR A 100 1.97 6.49 13.66
N TRP A 101 2.11 7.19 12.54
CA TRP A 101 2.97 8.36 12.42
C TRP A 101 2.57 9.47 13.38
N THR A 102 3.54 9.98 14.14
CA THR A 102 3.32 11.00 15.18
C THR A 102 4.25 12.22 15.07
N ASN A 103 5.20 12.20 14.10
CA ASN A 103 6.19 13.29 14.02
C ASN A 103 5.60 14.59 13.47
N ASN A 104 4.57 14.50 12.67
CA ASN A 104 3.78 15.65 12.18
C ASN A 104 2.38 15.18 11.75
N PHE A 105 1.61 16.09 11.16
CA PHE A 105 0.27 15.81 10.66
C PHE A 105 0.33 14.92 9.41
N ARG A 106 -0.42 13.81 9.40
CA ARG A 106 -0.60 12.90 8.27
C ARG A 106 -2.04 12.99 7.77
N ILE A 107 -2.23 12.97 6.46
CA ILE A 107 -3.53 12.95 5.79
C ILE A 107 -3.69 11.75 4.83
N PHE A 108 -2.61 11.02 4.60
CA PHE A 108 -2.59 9.88 3.69
C PHE A 108 -2.99 8.59 4.42
N PRO A 109 -3.66 7.63 3.74
CA PRO A 109 -4.00 6.34 4.33
C PRO A 109 -2.76 5.48 4.55
N ALA A 110 -2.88 4.43 5.35
CA ALA A 110 -1.82 3.41 5.45
C ALA A 110 -1.60 2.70 4.10
N VAL A 111 -2.68 2.41 3.36
CA VAL A 111 -2.63 1.79 2.04
C VAL A 111 -3.38 2.66 1.02
N SER A 112 -2.71 3.03 -0.06
CA SER A 112 -3.30 3.65 -1.25
C SER A 112 -3.10 2.77 -2.48
N ILE A 113 -4.14 2.64 -3.31
CA ILE A 113 -4.12 1.85 -4.54
C ILE A 113 -4.77 2.67 -5.64
N ASP A 114 -4.06 2.86 -6.73
CA ASP A 114 -4.59 3.57 -7.89
C ASP A 114 -4.18 2.94 -9.23
N ASN A 115 -4.93 3.25 -10.29
CA ASN A 115 -4.62 2.87 -11.67
C ASN A 115 -4.45 4.09 -12.59
N VAL A 116 -4.33 5.27 -12.01
CA VAL A 116 -4.24 6.54 -12.72
C VAL A 116 -3.23 7.46 -12.05
N LEU A 117 -2.41 8.14 -12.84
CA LEU A 117 -1.45 9.13 -12.36
C LEU A 117 -1.62 10.42 -13.15
N GLN A 118 -1.75 11.53 -12.44
CA GLN A 118 -1.74 12.86 -13.04
C GLN A 118 -0.29 13.27 -13.35
N ILE A 119 0.00 13.59 -14.61
CA ILE A 119 1.33 14.00 -15.09
C ILE A 119 1.40 15.46 -15.54
N GLY A 120 0.27 16.12 -15.67
CA GLY A 120 0.13 17.52 -16.05
C GLY A 120 -1.16 18.11 -15.52
N GLU A 121 -1.47 19.37 -15.86
CA GLU A 121 -2.65 20.08 -15.32
C GLU A 121 -3.97 19.36 -15.67
N ASN A 122 -4.07 18.79 -16.87
CA ASN A 122 -5.21 17.99 -17.31
C ASN A 122 -4.73 16.71 -18.05
N GLU A 123 -3.53 16.24 -17.75
CA GLU A 123 -2.95 15.07 -18.38
C GLU A 123 -2.85 13.93 -17.37
N PHE A 124 -3.43 12.80 -17.73
CA PHE A 124 -3.44 11.59 -16.91
C PHE A 124 -2.91 10.43 -17.74
N ILE A 125 -2.20 9.55 -17.09
CA ILE A 125 -1.87 8.23 -17.62
C ILE A 125 -2.55 7.17 -16.79
N THR A 126 -3.01 6.10 -17.44
CA THR A 126 -3.67 4.97 -16.79
C THR A 126 -2.93 3.68 -17.09
N SER A 127 -3.01 2.73 -16.20
CA SER A 127 -2.47 1.40 -16.39
C SER A 127 -3.30 0.39 -15.62
N ASP A 128 -3.43 -0.84 -16.14
CA ASP A 128 -4.22 -1.88 -15.53
C ASP A 128 -3.71 -2.25 -14.14
N LEU A 129 -4.58 -2.15 -13.14
CA LEU A 129 -4.43 -2.90 -11.90
C LEU A 129 -4.89 -4.33 -12.16
N ILE A 130 -3.94 -5.19 -12.55
CA ILE A 130 -4.21 -6.57 -12.95
C ILE A 130 -4.76 -7.36 -11.77
N GLU A 131 -4.12 -7.22 -10.61
CA GLU A 131 -4.57 -7.75 -9.35
C GLU A 131 -3.93 -7.03 -8.16
N ALA A 132 -4.67 -6.87 -7.08
CA ALA A 132 -4.18 -6.45 -5.78
C ALA A 132 -4.82 -7.31 -4.69
N ASN A 133 -4.17 -8.40 -4.34
CA ASN A 133 -4.67 -9.41 -3.40
C ASN A 133 -4.05 -9.21 -2.02
N PHE A 134 -4.92 -9.08 -1.01
CA PHE A 134 -4.55 -8.97 0.40
C PHE A 134 -5.18 -10.11 1.19
N ILE A 135 -4.37 -11.09 1.61
CA ILE A 135 -4.85 -12.31 2.29
C ILE A 135 -4.26 -12.37 3.70
N ASN A 136 -5.12 -12.47 4.71
CA ASN A 136 -4.73 -12.47 6.12
C ASN A 136 -3.89 -11.22 6.47
N CYS A 137 -4.34 -10.05 6.02
CA CYS A 137 -3.63 -8.79 6.20
C CYS A 137 -4.30 -7.87 7.22
N ILE A 138 -3.52 -6.94 7.76
CA ILE A 138 -4.01 -5.85 8.61
C ILE A 138 -3.70 -4.53 7.93
N VAL A 139 -4.74 -3.70 7.70
CA VAL A 139 -4.64 -2.33 7.23
C VAL A 139 -5.23 -1.42 8.31
N TYR A 140 -4.38 -0.73 9.06
CA TYR A 140 -4.82 0.01 10.24
C TYR A 140 -3.93 1.24 10.51
N GLY A 141 -4.34 2.11 11.44
CA GLY A 141 -3.57 3.27 11.85
C GLY A 141 -4.39 4.26 12.66
N ASN A 142 -3.93 5.50 12.71
CA ASN A 142 -4.57 6.57 13.48
C ASN A 142 -5.53 7.45 12.67
N GLU A 143 -5.59 7.30 11.33
CA GLU A 143 -6.59 7.98 10.52
C GLU A 143 -7.93 7.20 10.48
N ALA A 144 -9.01 7.90 10.22
CA ALA A 144 -10.33 7.27 10.11
C ALA A 144 -10.41 6.28 8.95
N ARG A 145 -9.75 6.58 7.84
CA ARG A 145 -9.70 5.77 6.62
C ARG A 145 -8.24 5.44 6.29
N GLU A 146 -7.89 4.17 6.46
CA GLU A 146 -6.54 3.67 6.23
C GLU A 146 -6.39 2.89 4.92
N LEU A 147 -7.45 2.84 4.11
CA LEU A 147 -7.48 2.27 2.77
C LEU A 147 -8.18 3.25 1.83
N ILE A 148 -7.49 3.69 0.78
CA ILE A 148 -8.06 4.60 -0.24
C ILE A 148 -7.74 4.08 -1.64
N PHE A 149 -8.75 4.12 -2.49
CA PHE A 149 -8.67 3.82 -3.92
C PHE A 149 -8.82 5.09 -4.75
N THR A 150 -8.08 5.16 -5.86
CA THR A 150 -8.28 6.16 -6.91
C THR A 150 -8.35 5.44 -8.25
N GLN A 151 -9.54 5.37 -8.82
CA GLN A 151 -9.81 4.57 -10.02
C GLN A 151 -10.14 5.44 -11.22
N SER A 152 -9.48 5.16 -12.36
CA SER A 152 -9.95 5.52 -13.70
C SER A 152 -10.69 4.33 -14.32
N GLN A 153 -11.79 4.62 -15.01
CA GLN A 153 -12.56 3.62 -15.75
C GLN A 153 -11.90 3.22 -17.09
N GLU A 154 -10.82 3.89 -17.47
CA GLU A 154 -10.09 3.63 -18.72
C GLU A 154 -9.14 2.43 -18.64
N ALA A 155 -8.90 1.91 -17.43
CA ALA A 155 -8.04 0.75 -17.21
C ALA A 155 -8.66 -0.20 -16.19
N ALA A 156 -8.26 -1.46 -16.21
CA ALA A 156 -8.74 -2.46 -15.25
C ALA A 156 -8.39 -2.08 -13.82
N PHE A 157 -9.30 -2.44 -12.88
CA PHE A 157 -9.10 -2.19 -11.46
C PHE A 157 -9.56 -3.40 -10.64
N ASN A 158 -8.66 -4.39 -10.48
CA ASN A 158 -8.98 -5.64 -9.82
C ASN A 158 -8.27 -5.75 -8.47
N PHE A 159 -9.04 -5.87 -7.40
CA PHE A 159 -8.51 -6.08 -6.07
C PHE A 159 -9.38 -7.04 -5.26
N ASN A 160 -8.82 -7.62 -4.23
CA ASN A 160 -9.60 -8.30 -3.20
C ASN A 160 -8.87 -8.34 -1.85
N PHE A 161 -9.66 -8.37 -0.80
CA PHE A 161 -9.22 -8.59 0.57
C PHE A 161 -9.89 -9.84 1.13
N LYS A 162 -9.10 -10.74 1.72
CA LYS A 162 -9.60 -11.98 2.35
C LYS A 162 -9.07 -12.13 3.76
N ASN A 163 -9.97 -12.48 4.70
CA ASN A 163 -9.61 -12.73 6.09
C ASN A 163 -8.77 -11.59 6.70
N SER A 164 -9.14 -10.35 6.45
CA SER A 164 -8.31 -9.20 6.77
C SER A 164 -9.01 -8.22 7.71
N LEU A 165 -8.22 -7.46 8.45
CA LEU A 165 -8.71 -6.37 9.29
C LEU A 165 -8.44 -5.05 8.58
N ILE A 166 -9.48 -4.22 8.41
CA ILE A 166 -9.38 -2.93 7.73
C ILE A 166 -9.99 -1.83 8.61
N ARG A 167 -9.24 -0.75 8.81
CA ARG A 167 -9.78 0.49 9.35
C ARG A 167 -10.31 1.36 8.23
N PHE A 168 -11.63 1.48 8.20
CA PHE A 168 -12.34 2.36 7.28
C PHE A 168 -13.61 2.85 7.94
N ASP A 169 -13.57 4.08 8.42
CA ASP A 169 -14.69 4.76 9.04
C ASP A 169 -15.10 5.97 8.19
N ASP A 170 -16.35 5.97 7.74
CA ASP A 170 -16.92 7.01 6.88
C ASP A 170 -18.17 7.62 7.54
N PRO A 171 -17.98 8.43 8.60
CA PRO A 171 -19.11 8.95 9.37
C PRO A 171 -19.97 9.95 8.58
N ASN A 172 -19.49 10.47 7.48
CA ASN A 172 -20.19 11.44 6.64
C ASN A 172 -20.85 10.81 5.40
N GLY A 173 -20.63 9.51 5.14
CA GLY A 173 -21.18 8.82 3.99
C GLY A 173 -20.59 9.25 2.64
N ASN A 174 -19.36 9.76 2.63
CA ASN A 174 -18.74 10.26 1.40
C ASN A 174 -18.40 9.17 0.38
N PHE A 175 -18.39 7.91 0.81
CA PHE A 175 -18.02 6.75 0.00
C PHE A 175 -19.17 5.74 -0.14
N GLU A 176 -20.40 6.07 0.26
CA GLU A 176 -21.55 5.15 0.21
C GLU A 176 -21.90 4.72 -1.22
N ASP A 177 -21.71 5.61 -2.20
CA ASP A 177 -22.00 5.35 -3.62
C ASP A 177 -20.80 4.75 -4.40
N ASP A 178 -19.63 4.63 -3.78
CA ASP A 178 -18.46 4.05 -4.42
C ASP A 178 -18.40 2.54 -4.20
N LEU A 179 -18.64 1.79 -5.27
CA LEU A 179 -18.67 0.32 -5.25
C LEU A 179 -17.35 -0.32 -4.79
N ASN A 180 -16.24 0.40 -4.84
CA ASN A 180 -14.98 -0.08 -4.29
C ASN A 180 -15.01 -0.22 -2.77
N TYR A 181 -15.94 0.45 -2.09
CA TYR A 181 -16.11 0.38 -0.64
C TYR A 181 -17.39 -0.37 -0.21
N ASP A 182 -17.97 -1.15 -1.12
CA ASP A 182 -19.03 -2.10 -0.75
C ASP A 182 -18.42 -3.32 -0.03
N PHE A 183 -18.22 -3.17 1.27
CA PHE A 183 -17.66 -4.22 2.13
C PHE A 183 -18.57 -5.45 2.31
N LEU A 184 -19.79 -5.44 1.75
CA LEU A 184 -20.68 -6.59 1.70
C LEU A 184 -20.48 -7.41 0.42
N ASN A 185 -19.77 -6.89 -0.56
CA ASN A 185 -19.44 -7.60 -1.77
C ASN A 185 -18.35 -8.64 -1.52
N GLU A 186 -18.72 -9.90 -1.36
CA GLU A 186 -17.80 -11.00 -1.05
C GLU A 186 -16.76 -11.29 -2.16
N SER A 187 -16.98 -10.79 -3.38
CA SER A 187 -15.97 -10.89 -4.44
C SER A 187 -14.78 -9.95 -4.21
N LEU A 188 -15.02 -8.83 -3.53
CA LEU A 188 -13.98 -7.87 -3.16
C LEU A 188 -13.49 -8.06 -1.72
N TYR A 189 -14.41 -8.43 -0.81
CA TYR A 189 -14.15 -8.46 0.63
C TYR A 189 -14.70 -9.74 1.27
N LEU A 190 -13.88 -10.74 1.42
CA LEU A 190 -14.28 -12.02 2.03
C LEU A 190 -13.77 -12.14 3.48
N ASN A 191 -14.67 -12.35 4.43
CA ASN A 191 -14.35 -12.49 5.86
C ASN A 191 -13.55 -11.29 6.40
N ILE A 192 -14.06 -10.08 6.20
CA ILE A 192 -13.40 -8.85 6.65
C ILE A 192 -13.89 -8.44 8.03
N VAL A 193 -12.96 -8.06 8.89
CA VAL A 193 -13.23 -7.37 10.15
C VAL A 193 -12.97 -5.87 9.94
N ARG A 194 -13.97 -5.03 10.24
CA ARG A 194 -13.82 -3.58 10.11
C ARG A 194 -13.70 -2.89 11.45
N ASN A 195 -12.81 -1.89 11.53
CA ASN A 195 -12.73 -0.92 12.65
C ASN A 195 -12.50 -1.53 14.04
N GLN A 196 -12.21 -2.83 14.12
CA GLN A 196 -11.84 -3.44 15.40
C GLN A 196 -10.39 -3.10 15.73
N ASN A 197 -10.14 -2.65 16.94
CA ASN A 197 -8.77 -2.35 17.38
C ASN A 197 -7.93 -3.64 17.38
N PRO A 198 -6.81 -3.70 16.63
CA PRO A 198 -5.95 -4.88 16.59
C PRO A 198 -5.17 -5.13 17.88
N SER A 199 -5.22 -4.19 18.83
CA SER A 199 -4.57 -4.31 20.15
C SER A 199 -3.09 -4.71 20.06
N PHE A 200 -2.33 -4.05 19.20
CA PHE A 200 -0.88 -4.21 19.17
C PHE A 200 -0.30 -3.83 20.55
N LEU A 201 0.59 -4.66 21.06
CA LEU A 201 1.28 -4.49 22.37
C LEU A 201 2.46 -3.53 22.25
#